data_e16f895d3c8524a4e731bc12034e8364
#
_entry.id   e16f895d3c8524a4e731bc12034e8364
#
_cell.length_a   1.000
_cell.length_b   1.000
_cell.length_c   1.000
_cell.angle_alpha   90.00
_cell.angle_beta   90.00
_cell.angle_gamma   90.00
#
_symmetry.space_group_name_H-M   'P 1'
#
loop_
_entity.id
_entity.type
_entity.pdbx_description
1 polymer ?
#
loop_
_entity_poly.entity_id
_entity_poly.type
_entity_poly.pdbx_seq_one_letter_code
_entity_poly.pdbx_strand_id
1 'polypeptide(L)'
;MATYSTNEFKSGLKVILEGDPCNIVENEFVKPGKGQAFNRVRLKNLKTGRVWERTFKSGESLEAADVMEFDMEYLYTDGEYWHFMKTDGSYEQLAADKASVEECVPWLKETDKYIVTLWNESPIVVSPPNFVELEISATDPGLKGDTAQGGSKPATLSTGAVVKVPLFLNVGEIIRVDTRTGEYQNRVKS
;
A
#
# COMPACT_ATOMS: atom_id res chain seq x y z
N MET A 1 7.16 28.49 -0.01
CA MET A 1 6.57 27.14 0.06
C MET A 1 5.10 27.25 0.39
N ALA A 2 4.25 26.43 -0.21
CA ALA A 2 2.83 26.44 0.09
C ALA A 2 2.59 25.88 1.50
N THR A 3 1.67 26.48 2.22
CA THR A 3 1.22 26.05 3.54
C THR A 3 -0.30 25.90 3.55
N TYR A 4 -0.80 25.02 4.42
CA TYR A 4 -2.22 24.88 4.69
C TYR A 4 -2.52 25.32 6.10
N SER A 5 -3.50 26.22 6.26
CA SER A 5 -4.02 26.59 7.57
C SER A 5 -4.99 25.54 8.09
N THR A 6 -5.30 25.58 9.40
CA THR A 6 -6.26 24.65 10.01
C THR A 6 -7.63 24.65 9.35
N ASN A 7 -8.05 25.78 8.75
CA ASN A 7 -9.31 25.89 8.01
C ASN A 7 -9.35 25.06 6.72
N GLU A 8 -8.18 24.74 6.19
CA GLU A 8 -8.04 23.99 4.94
C GLU A 8 -7.83 22.49 5.17
N PHE A 9 -7.63 22.07 6.42
CA PHE A 9 -7.39 20.68 6.75
C PHE A 9 -8.58 19.80 6.38
N LYS A 10 -8.30 18.77 5.61
CA LYS A 10 -9.27 17.74 5.19
C LYS A 10 -8.58 16.41 4.94
N SER A 11 -9.34 15.35 4.99
CA SER A 11 -8.85 14.01 4.64
C SER A 11 -8.27 13.99 3.22
N GLY A 12 -7.12 13.34 3.06
CA GLY A 12 -6.41 13.25 1.79
C GLY A 12 -5.35 14.33 1.56
N LEU A 13 -5.32 15.39 2.37
CA LEU A 13 -4.35 16.48 2.24
C LEU A 13 -2.93 15.99 2.62
N LYS A 14 -1.94 16.31 1.79
CA LYS A 14 -0.54 15.94 2.00
C LYS A 14 0.22 17.11 2.61
N VAL A 15 0.81 16.88 3.77
CA VAL A 15 1.48 17.90 4.58
C VAL A 15 2.81 17.38 5.11
N ILE A 16 3.70 18.28 5.50
CA ILE A 16 4.95 17.94 6.19
C ILE A 16 4.71 18.03 7.70
N LEU A 17 5.04 16.96 8.40
CA LEU A 17 5.05 16.92 9.86
C LEU A 17 6.36 16.31 10.34
N GLU A 18 7.10 17.06 11.17
CA GLU A 18 8.42 16.64 11.68
C GLU A 18 9.42 16.24 10.59
N GLY A 19 9.35 16.89 9.43
CA GLY A 19 10.24 16.66 8.29
C GLY A 19 9.82 15.53 7.35
N ASP A 20 8.73 14.82 7.65
CA ASP A 20 8.22 13.72 6.84
C ASP A 20 6.89 14.06 6.14
N PRO A 21 6.67 13.51 4.95
CA PRO A 21 5.39 13.66 4.27
C PRO A 21 4.33 12.81 4.95
N CYS A 22 3.21 13.43 5.26
CA CYS A 22 2.07 12.81 5.92
C CYS A 22 0.77 13.04 5.15
N ASN A 23 -0.15 12.10 5.27
CA ASN A 23 -1.50 12.24 4.79
C ASN A 23 -2.45 12.51 5.95
N ILE A 24 -3.29 13.52 5.84
CA ILE A 24 -4.38 13.73 6.79
C ILE A 24 -5.44 12.65 6.56
N VAL A 25 -5.62 11.79 7.55
CA VAL A 25 -6.62 10.71 7.52
C VAL A 25 -7.97 11.22 7.98
N GLU A 26 -7.97 12.02 9.05
CA GLU A 26 -9.18 12.56 9.67
C GLU A 26 -8.89 13.93 10.28
N ASN A 27 -9.83 14.84 10.16
CA ASN A 27 -9.79 16.15 10.78
C ASN A 27 -11.13 16.45 11.46
N GLU A 28 -11.06 16.72 12.76
CA GLU A 28 -12.21 17.09 13.57
C GLU A 28 -12.02 18.52 14.10
N PHE A 29 -12.93 19.42 13.74
CA PHE A 29 -12.96 20.77 14.32
C PHE A 29 -13.71 20.75 15.65
N VAL A 30 -13.06 21.19 16.72
CA VAL A 30 -13.62 21.24 18.06
C VAL A 30 -13.71 22.70 18.54
N LYS A 31 -14.91 23.12 18.88
CA LYS A 31 -15.17 24.44 19.46
C LYS A 31 -15.70 24.26 20.89
N PRO A 32 -14.81 24.31 21.91
CA PRO A 32 -15.25 24.14 23.29
C PRO A 32 -16.09 25.34 23.76
N GLY A 33 -16.95 25.11 24.74
CA GLY A 33 -17.75 26.18 25.35
C GLY A 33 -16.93 27.26 26.08
N LYS A 34 -15.74 26.86 26.56
CA LYS A 34 -14.71 27.75 27.11
C LYS A 34 -13.36 27.40 26.51
N GLY A 35 -12.63 28.38 26.02
CA GLY A 35 -11.33 28.23 25.42
C GLY A 35 -11.31 28.40 23.91
N GLN A 36 -10.13 28.28 23.34
CA GLN A 36 -9.89 28.49 21.92
C GLN A 36 -10.28 27.25 21.12
N ALA A 37 -10.88 27.44 19.95
CA ALA A 37 -11.16 26.38 19.01
C ALA A 37 -9.87 25.70 18.50
N PHE A 38 -9.94 24.43 18.25
CA PHE A 38 -8.79 23.63 17.75
C PHE A 38 -9.26 22.55 16.78
N ASN A 39 -8.29 22.02 16.04
CA ASN A 39 -8.48 20.86 15.16
C ASN A 39 -7.76 19.66 15.77
N ARG A 40 -8.47 18.54 15.91
CA ARG A 40 -7.89 17.25 16.22
C ARG A 40 -7.66 16.50 14.91
N VAL A 41 -6.42 16.21 14.59
CA VAL A 41 -6.04 15.68 13.28
C VAL A 41 -5.33 14.35 13.43
N ARG A 42 -5.79 13.34 12.70
CA ARG A 42 -5.07 12.07 12.54
C ARG A 42 -4.28 12.12 11.26
N LEU A 43 -2.97 11.87 11.37
CA LEU A 43 -2.03 11.92 10.26
C LEU A 43 -1.33 10.57 10.12
N LYS A 44 -1.17 10.11 8.89
CA LYS A 44 -0.40 8.91 8.56
C LYS A 44 0.91 9.34 7.91
N ASN A 45 2.04 8.94 8.52
CA ASN A 45 3.35 9.11 7.90
C ASN A 45 3.44 8.21 6.66
N LEU A 46 3.71 8.80 5.50
CA LEU A 46 3.73 8.07 4.23
C LEU A 46 4.98 7.20 4.04
N LYS A 47 6.06 7.49 4.78
CA LYS A 47 7.29 6.69 4.74
C LYS A 47 7.22 5.46 5.63
N THR A 48 6.66 5.61 6.85
CA THR A 48 6.66 4.57 7.88
C THR A 48 5.31 3.88 8.07
N GLY A 49 4.22 4.46 7.56
CA GLY A 49 2.85 4.00 7.78
C GLY A 49 2.30 4.31 9.18
N ARG A 50 3.08 4.92 10.05
CA ARG A 50 2.68 5.25 11.41
C ARG A 50 1.58 6.30 11.43
N VAL A 51 0.59 6.11 12.29
CA VAL A 51 -0.52 7.05 12.48
C VAL A 51 -0.34 7.79 13.80
N TRP A 52 -0.48 9.11 13.74
CA TRP A 52 -0.45 9.99 14.91
C TRP A 52 -1.73 10.78 15.00
N GLU A 53 -2.07 11.16 16.22
CA GLU A 53 -3.08 12.17 16.50
C GLU A 53 -2.40 13.43 17.03
N ARG A 54 -2.69 14.56 16.42
CA ARG A 54 -2.15 15.88 16.81
C ARG A 54 -3.28 16.88 16.91
N THR A 55 -3.11 17.83 17.84
CA THR A 55 -4.04 18.94 18.03
C THR A 55 -3.38 20.23 17.55
N PHE A 56 -4.09 20.96 16.69
CA PHE A 56 -3.66 22.24 16.15
C PHE A 56 -4.63 23.34 16.59
N LYS A 57 -4.10 24.44 17.12
CA LYS A 57 -4.90 25.60 17.45
C LYS A 57 -5.33 26.33 16.18
N SER A 58 -6.50 26.99 16.23
CA SER A 58 -6.92 27.83 15.10
C SER A 58 -5.84 28.86 14.76
N GLY A 59 -5.50 28.95 13.47
CA GLY A 59 -4.44 29.83 12.97
C GLY A 59 -3.07 29.18 12.80
N GLU A 60 -2.88 27.97 13.31
CA GLU A 60 -1.68 27.18 12.97
C GLU A 60 -1.74 26.70 11.53
N SER A 61 -0.59 26.37 10.97
CA SER A 61 -0.46 25.88 9.59
C SER A 61 0.58 24.76 9.50
N LEU A 62 0.45 23.94 8.47
CA LEU A 62 1.43 22.94 8.09
C LEU A 62 1.92 23.21 6.66
N GLU A 63 3.18 22.92 6.41
CA GLU A 63 3.75 22.99 5.08
C GLU A 63 3.12 21.91 4.18
N ALA A 64 2.83 22.27 2.92
CA ALA A 64 2.34 21.33 1.94
C ALA A 64 3.46 20.36 1.52
N ALA A 65 3.14 19.09 1.38
CA ALA A 65 4.07 18.09 0.85
C ALA A 65 3.84 17.91 -0.65
N ASP A 66 4.91 17.91 -1.43
CA ASP A 66 4.88 17.57 -2.86
C ASP A 66 4.87 16.04 -3.01
N VAL A 67 3.68 15.47 -2.91
CA VAL A 67 3.44 14.03 -3.01
C VAL A 67 2.55 13.74 -4.21
N MET A 68 3.01 12.85 -5.07
CA MET A 68 2.25 12.38 -6.23
C MET A 68 2.19 10.85 -6.23
N GLU A 69 1.09 10.30 -6.72
CA GLU A 69 0.90 8.86 -6.89
C GLU A 69 0.74 8.54 -8.36
N PHE A 70 1.42 7.50 -8.82
CA PHE A 70 1.35 7.02 -10.19
C PHE A 70 1.09 5.52 -10.23
N ASP A 71 0.28 5.09 -11.18
CA ASP A 71 0.23 3.68 -11.57
C ASP A 71 1.48 3.39 -12.41
N MET A 72 2.28 2.42 -11.96
CA MET A 72 3.51 2.04 -12.63
C MET A 72 3.57 0.53 -12.82
N GLU A 73 4.15 0.11 -13.93
CA GLU A 73 4.41 -1.29 -14.23
C GLU A 73 5.73 -1.72 -13.57
N TYR A 74 5.70 -2.85 -12.86
CA TYR A 74 6.91 -3.44 -12.31
C TYR A 74 7.69 -4.15 -13.41
N LEU A 75 8.96 -3.83 -13.55
CA LEU A 75 9.85 -4.38 -14.58
C LEU A 75 10.69 -5.53 -14.06
N TYR A 76 11.58 -5.26 -13.10
CA TYR A 76 12.52 -6.23 -12.53
C TYR A 76 13.19 -5.69 -11.28
N THR A 77 13.92 -6.56 -10.59
CA THR A 77 14.87 -6.17 -9.54
C THR A 77 16.29 -6.58 -9.91
N ASP A 78 17.25 -5.74 -9.58
CA ASP A 78 18.68 -6.06 -9.68
C ASP A 78 19.26 -6.59 -8.34
N GLY A 79 18.39 -6.77 -7.32
CA GLY A 79 18.76 -7.21 -5.98
C GLY A 79 18.97 -6.06 -4.99
N GLU A 80 19.21 -4.86 -5.47
CA GLU A 80 19.37 -3.64 -4.65
C GLU A 80 18.19 -2.69 -4.82
N TYR A 81 17.72 -2.56 -6.05
CA TYR A 81 16.59 -1.71 -6.42
C TYR A 81 15.52 -2.50 -7.18
N TRP A 82 14.29 -2.00 -7.10
CA TRP A 82 13.14 -2.46 -7.85
C TRP A 82 12.73 -1.41 -8.85
N HIS A 83 12.68 -1.79 -10.12
CA HIS A 83 12.49 -0.87 -11.25
C HIS A 83 11.05 -0.88 -11.73
N PHE A 84 10.50 0.32 -11.87
CA PHE A 84 9.12 0.56 -12.30
C PHE A 84 9.10 1.53 -13.47
N MET A 85 8.08 1.42 -14.31
CA MET A 85 7.88 2.28 -15.48
C MET A 85 6.50 2.91 -15.42
N LYS A 86 6.44 4.22 -15.67
CA LYS A 86 5.16 4.94 -15.77
C LYS A 86 4.34 4.41 -16.94
N THR A 87 3.03 4.33 -16.75
CA THR A 87 2.07 3.86 -17.76
C THR A 87 1.32 4.99 -18.45
N ASP A 88 1.77 6.23 -18.28
CA ASP A 88 1.16 7.44 -18.84
C ASP A 88 1.63 7.77 -20.29
N GLY A 89 2.40 6.87 -20.90
CA GLY A 89 2.97 7.07 -22.23
C GLY A 89 4.36 7.74 -22.26
N SER A 90 4.86 8.19 -21.11
CA SER A 90 6.23 8.76 -21.01
C SER A 90 7.32 7.69 -21.00
N TYR A 91 6.96 6.46 -20.58
CA TYR A 91 7.89 5.36 -20.37
C TYR A 91 9.03 5.68 -19.38
N GLU A 92 8.83 6.68 -18.55
CA GLU A 92 9.80 7.07 -17.53
C GLU A 92 9.97 5.94 -16.51
N GLN A 93 11.22 5.57 -16.22
CA GLN A 93 11.58 4.53 -15.28
C GLN A 93 12.09 5.14 -13.97
N LEU A 94 11.68 4.53 -12.85
CA LEU A 94 12.10 4.91 -11.52
C LEU A 94 12.56 3.67 -10.76
N ALA A 95 13.59 3.83 -9.94
CA ALA A 95 14.11 2.78 -9.07
C ALA A 95 13.68 3.05 -7.62
N ALA A 96 13.04 2.09 -7.00
CA ALA A 96 12.65 2.14 -5.60
C ALA A 96 13.61 1.30 -4.75
N ASP A 97 13.97 1.80 -3.59
CA ASP A 97 14.83 1.10 -2.65
C ASP A 97 14.06 0.03 -1.86
N LYS A 98 14.78 -0.79 -1.11
CA LYS A 98 14.21 -1.87 -0.32
C LYS A 98 13.16 -1.39 0.67
N ALA A 99 13.40 -0.28 1.36
CA ALA A 99 12.47 0.25 2.36
C ALA A 99 11.13 0.67 1.73
N SER A 100 11.17 1.22 0.51
CA SER A 100 9.97 1.64 -0.22
C SER A 100 9.10 0.49 -0.71
N VAL A 101 9.69 -0.67 -1.02
CA VAL A 101 8.97 -1.83 -1.60
C VAL A 101 8.69 -2.95 -0.62
N GLU A 102 9.23 -2.91 0.59
CA GLU A 102 9.26 -4.03 1.54
C GLU A 102 7.90 -4.72 1.72
N GLU A 103 6.86 -3.96 1.93
CA GLU A 103 5.50 -4.51 2.10
C GLU A 103 4.89 -5.04 0.79
N CYS A 104 5.39 -4.58 -0.35
CA CYS A 104 4.89 -4.95 -1.65
C CYS A 104 5.61 -6.17 -2.25
N VAL A 105 6.83 -6.47 -1.83
CA VAL A 105 7.67 -7.55 -2.39
C VAL A 105 6.94 -8.88 -2.50
N PRO A 106 6.17 -9.37 -1.51
CA PRO A 106 5.44 -10.63 -1.62
C PRO A 106 4.42 -10.68 -2.77
N TRP A 107 4.04 -9.52 -3.30
CA TRP A 107 2.99 -9.38 -4.32
C TRP A 107 3.50 -8.88 -5.66
N LEU A 108 4.83 -8.66 -5.80
CA LEU A 108 5.43 -8.14 -7.03
C LEU A 108 5.52 -9.21 -8.11
N LYS A 109 4.80 -8.99 -9.18
CA LYS A 109 4.85 -9.79 -10.41
C LYS A 109 5.24 -8.88 -11.57
N GLU A 110 6.22 -9.29 -12.37
CA GLU A 110 6.64 -8.55 -13.56
C GLU A 110 5.46 -8.29 -14.49
N THR A 111 5.44 -7.11 -15.09
CA THR A 111 4.40 -6.60 -15.98
C THR A 111 3.07 -6.22 -15.34
N ASP A 112 2.87 -6.50 -14.07
CA ASP A 112 1.69 -6.03 -13.32
C ASP A 112 1.87 -4.59 -12.84
N LYS A 113 0.76 -3.95 -12.49
CA LYS A 113 0.70 -2.53 -12.09
C LYS A 113 0.63 -2.38 -10.57
N TYR A 114 1.35 -1.37 -10.08
CA TYR A 114 1.43 -1.00 -8.67
C TYR A 114 1.32 0.51 -8.54
N ILE A 115 0.91 0.97 -7.36
CA ILE A 115 0.87 2.40 -7.05
C ILE A 115 2.19 2.80 -6.44
N VAL A 116 2.91 3.71 -7.10
CA VAL A 116 4.17 4.28 -6.60
C VAL A 116 3.92 5.69 -6.09
N THR A 117 4.19 5.92 -4.82
CA THR A 117 4.08 7.22 -4.19
C THR A 117 5.43 7.92 -4.24
N LEU A 118 5.47 9.11 -4.86
CA LEU A 118 6.65 9.96 -4.98
C LEU A 118 6.54 11.15 -4.03
N TRP A 119 7.62 11.42 -3.33
CA TRP A 119 7.81 12.65 -2.57
C TRP A 119 9.02 13.39 -3.13
N ASN A 120 8.82 14.63 -3.55
CA ASN A 120 9.83 15.40 -4.26
C ASN A 120 10.46 14.58 -5.42
N GLU A 121 9.61 13.92 -6.21
CA GLU A 121 9.97 13.09 -7.36
C GLU A 121 10.73 11.78 -7.04
N SER A 122 10.93 11.45 -5.77
CA SER A 122 11.59 10.22 -5.35
C SER A 122 10.59 9.20 -4.80
N PRO A 123 10.67 7.92 -5.19
CA PRO A 123 9.81 6.87 -4.63
C PRO A 123 10.01 6.72 -3.12
N ILE A 124 8.91 6.72 -2.36
CA ILE A 124 8.92 6.49 -0.91
C ILE A 124 8.12 5.28 -0.49
N VAL A 125 7.09 4.91 -1.25
CA VAL A 125 6.23 3.75 -0.99
C VAL A 125 5.76 3.16 -2.30
N VAL A 126 5.82 1.84 -2.41
CA VAL A 126 5.17 1.06 -3.47
C VAL A 126 4.06 0.24 -2.83
N SER A 127 2.85 0.41 -3.31
CA SER A 127 1.65 -0.25 -2.78
C SER A 127 1.06 -1.20 -3.81
N PRO A 128 0.72 -2.44 -3.42
CA PRO A 128 0.03 -3.36 -4.33
C PRO A 128 -1.44 -2.94 -4.48
N PRO A 129 -2.11 -3.37 -5.56
CA PRO A 129 -3.56 -3.31 -5.61
C PRO A 129 -4.15 -4.16 -4.48
N ASN A 130 -5.41 -3.93 -4.13
CA ASN A 130 -6.08 -4.66 -3.06
C ASN A 130 -6.13 -6.16 -3.30
N PHE A 131 -6.18 -6.57 -4.56
CA PHE A 131 -6.21 -7.98 -4.96
C PHE A 131 -5.17 -8.25 -6.04
N VAL A 132 -4.49 -9.38 -5.91
CA VAL A 132 -3.54 -9.88 -6.92
C VAL A 132 -3.92 -11.31 -7.31
N GLU A 133 -3.55 -11.68 -8.54
CA GLU A 133 -3.75 -13.02 -9.06
C GLU A 133 -2.38 -13.67 -9.28
N LEU A 134 -2.11 -14.74 -8.52
CA LEU A 134 -0.81 -15.39 -8.50
C LEU A 134 -0.97 -16.91 -8.62
N GLU A 135 -0.02 -17.53 -9.32
CA GLU A 135 0.05 -18.97 -9.48
C GLU A 135 0.63 -19.63 -8.24
N ILE A 136 0.09 -20.78 -7.86
CA ILE A 136 0.65 -21.63 -6.82
C ILE A 136 1.86 -22.37 -7.39
N SER A 137 3.04 -22.09 -6.83
CA SER A 137 4.29 -22.73 -7.23
C SER A 137 4.63 -23.99 -6.43
N ALA A 138 4.17 -24.08 -5.19
CA ALA A 138 4.36 -25.23 -4.31
C ALA A 138 3.23 -25.34 -3.28
N THR A 139 2.69 -26.54 -3.12
CA THR A 139 1.72 -26.89 -2.07
C THR A 139 1.59 -28.40 -1.98
N ASP A 140 1.00 -28.89 -0.90
CA ASP A 140 0.66 -30.31 -0.80
C ASP A 140 -0.43 -30.70 -1.82
N PRO A 141 -0.45 -31.94 -2.31
CA PRO A 141 -1.47 -32.40 -3.25
C PRO A 141 -2.89 -32.22 -2.70
N GLY A 142 -3.82 -31.81 -3.58
CA GLY A 142 -5.24 -31.73 -3.24
C GLY A 142 -5.82 -33.12 -2.98
N LEU A 143 -6.58 -33.25 -1.89
CA LEU A 143 -7.28 -34.48 -1.53
C LEU A 143 -8.76 -34.35 -1.86
N LYS A 144 -9.32 -35.37 -2.53
CA LYS A 144 -10.78 -35.43 -2.76
C LYS A 144 -11.50 -35.73 -1.43
N GLY A 145 -12.47 -34.91 -1.11
CA GLY A 145 -13.30 -35.09 0.10
C GLY A 145 -12.96 -34.19 1.27
N ASP A 146 -11.84 -33.47 1.23
CA ASP A 146 -11.43 -32.57 2.33
C ASP A 146 -12.20 -31.26 2.41
N THR A 147 -13.06 -30.99 1.42
CA THR A 147 -13.89 -29.78 1.36
C THR A 147 -14.98 -29.72 2.44
N ALA A 148 -15.34 -30.87 3.02
CA ALA A 148 -16.45 -30.96 3.99
C ALA A 148 -16.08 -30.44 5.40
N GLN A 149 -14.80 -30.25 5.72
CA GLN A 149 -14.33 -29.88 7.07
C GLN A 149 -13.67 -28.50 7.16
N GLY A 150 -13.63 -27.72 6.07
CA GLY A 150 -13.10 -26.36 6.09
C GLY A 150 -11.61 -26.25 6.42
N GLY A 151 -10.83 -27.31 6.19
CA GLY A 151 -9.38 -27.32 6.39
C GLY A 151 -8.64 -26.45 5.41
N SER A 152 -7.47 -25.96 5.80
CA SER A 152 -6.57 -25.18 4.96
C SER A 152 -5.15 -25.75 5.03
N LYS A 153 -4.36 -25.42 3.99
CA LYS A 153 -2.95 -25.79 3.89
C LYS A 153 -2.14 -24.60 3.41
N PRO A 154 -0.83 -24.53 3.71
CA PRO A 154 0.02 -23.49 3.15
C PRO A 154 0.27 -23.75 1.66
N ALA A 155 0.28 -22.68 0.87
CA ALA A 155 0.70 -22.68 -0.53
C ALA A 155 1.72 -21.57 -0.75
N THR A 156 2.80 -21.90 -1.44
CA THR A 156 3.80 -20.92 -1.88
C THR A 156 3.41 -20.45 -3.27
N LEU A 157 3.34 -19.13 -3.44
CA LEU A 157 2.99 -18.50 -4.71
C LEU A 157 4.24 -18.21 -5.54
N SER A 158 4.04 -17.88 -6.80
CA SER A 158 5.13 -17.59 -7.77
C SER A 158 6.05 -16.44 -7.32
N THR A 159 5.56 -15.54 -6.47
CA THR A 159 6.33 -14.43 -5.88
C THR A 159 7.12 -14.82 -4.62
N GLY A 160 6.96 -16.05 -4.13
CA GLY A 160 7.52 -16.50 -2.86
C GLY A 160 6.62 -16.26 -1.64
N ALA A 161 5.51 -15.57 -1.79
CA ALA A 161 4.54 -15.39 -0.71
C ALA A 161 3.91 -16.73 -0.32
N VAL A 162 3.67 -16.92 0.99
CA VAL A 162 2.98 -18.10 1.51
C VAL A 162 1.61 -17.67 2.03
N VAL A 163 0.56 -18.32 1.52
CA VAL A 163 -0.82 -18.08 1.94
C VAL A 163 -1.51 -19.38 2.30
N LYS A 164 -2.50 -19.30 3.21
CA LYS A 164 -3.36 -20.45 3.52
C LYS A 164 -4.44 -20.56 2.46
N VAL A 165 -4.57 -21.75 1.88
CA VAL A 165 -5.54 -22.05 0.83
C VAL A 165 -6.38 -23.28 1.18
N PRO A 166 -7.57 -23.44 0.56
CA PRO A 166 -8.35 -24.66 0.71
C PRO A 166 -7.58 -25.90 0.27
N LEU A 167 -7.88 -27.04 0.88
CA LEU A 167 -7.16 -28.30 0.66
C LEU A 167 -7.24 -28.82 -0.77
N PHE A 168 -8.25 -28.45 -1.55
CA PHE A 168 -8.47 -28.94 -2.92
C PHE A 168 -7.55 -28.30 -3.97
N LEU A 169 -6.82 -27.22 -3.64
CA LEU A 169 -5.99 -26.52 -4.60
C LEU A 169 -4.66 -27.24 -4.86
N ASN A 170 -4.20 -27.18 -6.08
CA ASN A 170 -2.98 -27.82 -6.56
C ASN A 170 -1.99 -26.81 -7.14
N VAL A 171 -0.75 -27.25 -7.29
CA VAL A 171 0.30 -26.50 -8.02
C VAL A 171 -0.17 -26.18 -9.43
N GLY A 172 0.13 -24.97 -9.91
CA GLY A 172 -0.26 -24.49 -11.24
C GLY A 172 -1.60 -23.77 -11.27
N GLU A 173 -2.41 -23.86 -10.23
CA GLU A 173 -3.65 -23.10 -10.16
C GLU A 173 -3.38 -21.64 -9.79
N ILE A 174 -4.16 -20.74 -10.40
CA ILE A 174 -4.09 -19.30 -10.13
C ILE A 174 -5.15 -18.95 -9.11
N ILE A 175 -4.73 -18.23 -8.09
CA ILE A 175 -5.61 -17.77 -7.01
C ILE A 175 -5.60 -16.26 -6.88
N ARG A 176 -6.71 -15.72 -6.42
CA ARG A 176 -6.85 -14.32 -6.05
C ARG A 176 -6.63 -14.17 -4.55
N VAL A 177 -5.77 -13.23 -4.18
CA VAL A 177 -5.39 -12.95 -2.79
C VAL A 177 -5.67 -11.49 -2.46
N ASP A 178 -6.21 -11.24 -1.28
CA ASP A 178 -6.32 -9.90 -0.72
C ASP A 178 -4.96 -9.49 -0.13
N THR A 179 -4.29 -8.51 -0.72
CA THR A 179 -2.97 -8.07 -0.28
C THR A 179 -2.98 -7.33 1.06
N ARG A 180 -4.13 -6.82 1.48
CA ARG A 180 -4.30 -6.11 2.76
C ARG A 180 -4.26 -7.05 3.95
N THR A 181 -4.73 -8.29 3.78
CA THR A 181 -4.81 -9.31 4.83
C THR A 181 -3.89 -10.50 4.57
N GLY A 182 -3.46 -10.71 3.33
CA GLY A 182 -2.71 -11.89 2.91
C GLY A 182 -3.59 -13.14 2.76
N GLU A 183 -4.91 -12.98 2.65
CA GLU A 183 -5.85 -14.08 2.62
C GLU A 183 -6.31 -14.46 1.23
N TYR A 184 -6.43 -15.78 1.01
CA TYR A 184 -7.06 -16.34 -0.18
C TYR A 184 -8.51 -15.86 -0.33
N GLN A 185 -8.90 -15.48 -1.53
CA GLN A 185 -10.26 -15.07 -1.85
C GLN A 185 -10.99 -16.12 -2.67
N ASN A 186 -10.45 -16.46 -3.82
CA ASN A 186 -11.05 -17.45 -4.71
C ASN A 186 -10.02 -17.97 -5.73
N ARG A 187 -10.37 -19.07 -6.37
CA ARG A 187 -9.64 -19.60 -7.51
C ARG A 187 -10.04 -18.83 -8.77
N VAL A 188 -9.04 -18.45 -9.56
CA VAL A 188 -9.27 -17.82 -10.86
C VAL A 188 -9.48 -18.93 -11.89
N LYS A 189 -10.61 -18.91 -12.57
CA LYS A 189 -10.87 -19.81 -13.67
C LYS A 189 -10.14 -19.30 -14.91
N SER A 190 -9.32 -20.17 -15.51
CA SER A 190 -8.71 -19.95 -16.82
C SER A 190 -9.74 -20.06 -17.93
#